data_421b2bea85096b2a132e7af547c0764c
#
_entry.id   421b2bea85096b2a132e7af547c0764c
#
_cell.length_a   1.000
_cell.length_b   1.000
_cell.length_c   1.000
_cell.angle_alpha   90.00
_cell.angle_beta   90.00
_cell.angle_gamma   90.00
#
_symmetry.space_group_name_H-M   'P 1'
#
loop_
_entity.id
_entity.type
_entity.pdbx_description
1 polymer ?
#
loop_
_entity_poly.entity_id
_entity_poly.type
_entity_poly.pdbx_seq_one_letter_code
_entity_poly.pdbx_strand_id
1 'polypeptide(L)' 'MDDKDIRKMSLLAEVACDYYERGLDQNKIAERLCLSRTRVSRLLKEAEEKGI' A
#
# COMPACT_ATOMS: atom_id res chain seq x y z
N MET A 1 11.78 15.44 8.49
CA MET A 1 10.70 14.56 8.13
C MET A 1 10.25 13.74 9.32
N ASP A 2 8.96 13.67 9.53
CA ASP A 2 8.37 12.98 10.66
C ASP A 2 8.38 11.48 10.44
N ASP A 3 8.52 10.69 11.50
CA ASP A 3 8.48 9.22 11.42
C ASP A 3 7.20 8.70 10.77
N LYS A 4 6.08 9.38 10.99
CA LYS A 4 4.80 9.01 10.41
C LYS A 4 4.83 9.10 8.88
N ASP A 5 5.46 10.14 8.35
CA ASP A 5 5.57 10.32 6.90
C ASP A 5 6.43 9.22 6.28
N ILE A 6 7.54 8.87 6.94
CA ILE A 6 8.43 7.82 6.47
C ILE A 6 7.71 6.47 6.48
N ARG A 7 6.98 6.16 7.55
CA ARG A 7 6.22 4.92 7.67
C ARG A 7 5.13 4.82 6.62
N LYS A 8 4.43 5.93 6.38
CA LYS A 8 3.37 5.97 5.38
C LYS A 8 3.94 5.75 3.98
N MET A 9 5.06 6.39 3.67
CA MET A 9 5.71 6.21 2.37
C MET A 9 6.17 4.76 2.17
N SER A 10 6.72 4.14 3.21
CA SER A 10 7.12 2.74 3.15
C SER A 10 5.92 1.83 2.93
N LEU A 11 4.81 2.12 3.60
CA LEU A 11 3.60 1.34 3.45
C LEU A 11 3.01 1.47 2.05
N LEU A 12 2.99 2.69 1.50
CA LEU A 12 2.52 2.92 0.14
C LEU A 12 3.36 2.17 -0.87
N ALA A 13 4.68 2.21 -0.72
CA ALA A 13 5.59 1.50 -1.61
C ALA A 13 5.38 -0.01 -1.53
N GLU A 14 5.18 -0.54 -0.32
CA GLU A 14 4.96 -1.97 -0.13
C GLU A 14 3.64 -2.43 -0.73
N VAL A 15 2.57 -1.69 -0.54
CA VAL A 15 1.27 -2.00 -1.12
C VAL A 15 1.34 -1.96 -2.64
N ALA A 16 1.98 -0.94 -3.19
CA ALA A 16 2.14 -0.82 -4.65
C ALA A 16 2.97 -1.97 -5.20
N CYS A 17 4.06 -2.32 -4.55
CA CYS A 17 4.92 -3.42 -4.94
C CYS A 17 4.15 -4.74 -4.94
N ASP A 18 3.38 -5.02 -3.89
CA ASP A 18 2.59 -6.24 -3.80
C ASP A 18 1.58 -6.31 -4.94
N TYR A 19 0.96 -5.20 -5.26
CA TYR A 19 -0.07 -5.16 -6.29
C TYR A 19 0.50 -5.26 -7.71
N TYR A 20 1.50 -4.42 -8.02
CA TYR A 20 2.02 -4.31 -9.39
C TYR A 20 3.11 -5.32 -9.72
N GLU A 21 4.00 -5.61 -8.79
CA GLU A 21 5.12 -6.52 -9.04
C GLU A 21 4.84 -7.95 -8.65
N ARG A 22 4.18 -8.18 -7.51
CA ARG A 22 3.88 -9.52 -7.04
C ARG A 22 2.56 -10.06 -7.54
N GLY A 23 1.73 -9.21 -8.11
CA GLY A 23 0.45 -9.61 -8.68
C GLY A 23 -0.59 -10.04 -7.65
N LEU A 24 -0.46 -9.57 -6.41
CA LEU A 24 -1.42 -9.90 -5.36
C LEU A 24 -2.67 -9.03 -5.53
N ASP A 25 -3.83 -9.61 -5.24
CA ASP A 25 -5.05 -8.82 -5.24
C ASP A 25 -5.20 -8.06 -3.90
N GLN A 26 -6.19 -7.16 -3.84
CA GLN A 26 -6.38 -6.33 -2.65
C GLN A 26 -6.68 -7.15 -1.39
N ASN A 27 -7.41 -8.26 -1.53
CA ASN A 27 -7.70 -9.13 -0.39
C ASN A 27 -6.43 -9.77 0.16
N LYS A 28 -5.56 -10.23 -0.73
CA LYS A 28 -4.29 -10.84 -0.34
C LYS A 28 -3.37 -9.85 0.34
N ILE A 29 -3.30 -8.64 -0.19
CA ILE A 29 -2.50 -7.57 0.40
C ILE A 29 -3.02 -7.23 1.80
N ALA A 30 -4.34 -7.13 1.94
CA ALA A 30 -4.96 -6.84 3.23
C ALA A 30 -4.61 -7.91 4.26
N GLU A 31 -4.67 -9.18 3.89
CA GLU A 31 -4.30 -10.27 4.78
C GLU A 31 -2.82 -10.20 5.17
N ARG A 32 -1.95 -10.01 4.19
CA ARG A 32 -0.51 -9.98 4.42
C ARG A 32 -0.10 -8.84 5.35
N LEU A 33 -0.71 -7.69 5.20
CA LEU A 33 -0.36 -6.49 5.97
C LEU A 33 -1.26 -6.25 7.18
N CYS A 34 -2.21 -7.15 7.42
CA CYS A 34 -3.18 -7.02 8.52
C CYS A 34 -3.97 -5.72 8.43
N LEU A 35 -4.39 -5.36 7.23
CA LEU A 35 -5.17 -4.17 6.96
C LEU A 35 -6.54 -4.55 6.42
N SER A 36 -7.48 -3.60 6.46
CA SER A 36 -8.77 -3.80 5.82
C SER A 36 -8.63 -3.63 4.31
N ARG A 37 -9.49 -4.27 3.54
CA ARG A 37 -9.51 -4.13 2.09
C ARG A 37 -9.72 -2.66 1.67
N THR A 38 -10.60 -1.96 2.37
CA THR A 38 -10.88 -0.55 2.11
C THR A 38 -9.60 0.28 2.26
N ARG A 39 -8.83 0.01 3.30
CA ARG A 39 -7.57 0.71 3.53
C ARG A 39 -6.55 0.42 2.43
N VAL A 40 -6.46 -0.84 2.01
CA VAL A 40 -5.56 -1.22 0.91
C VAL A 40 -5.95 -0.48 -0.37
N SER A 41 -7.23 -0.42 -0.66
CA SER A 41 -7.73 0.30 -1.83
C SER A 41 -7.34 1.77 -1.81
N ARG A 42 -7.48 2.42 -0.65
CA ARG A 42 -7.10 3.82 -0.49
C ARG A 42 -5.60 4.03 -0.63
N LEU A 43 -4.81 3.11 -0.06
CA LEU A 43 -3.35 3.19 -0.15
C LEU A 43 -2.87 3.03 -1.59
N LEU A 44 -3.48 2.13 -2.34
CA LEU A 44 -3.14 1.95 -3.74
C LEU A 44 -3.43 3.20 -4.55
N LYS A 45 -4.57 3.83 -4.31
CA LYS A 45 -4.93 5.05 -4.99
C LYS A 45 -3.96 6.19 -4.65
N GLU A 46 -3.62 6.31 -3.38
CA GLU A 46 -2.67 7.33 -2.93
C GLU A 46 -1.28 7.11 -3.53
N ALA A 47 -0.83 5.86 -3.57
CA ALA A 47 0.46 5.53 -4.18
C ALA A 47 0.47 5.89 -5.66
N GLU A 48 -0.62 5.62 -6.36
CA GLU A 48 -0.77 5.97 -7.76
C GLU A 48 -0.69 7.49 -7.97
N GLU A 49 -1.38 8.25 -7.12
CA GLU A 49 -1.36 9.71 -7.18
C GLU A 49 0.03 10.30 -6.94
N LYS A 50 0.82 9.66 -6.08
CA LYS A 50 2.18 10.09 -5.78
C LYS A 50 3.22 9.56 -6.75
N GLY A 51 2.82 8.73 -7.69
CA GLY A 51 3.74 8.17 -8.68
C GLY A 51 4.66 7.08 -8.14
N ILE A 52 4.22 6.40 -7.13
CA ILE A 52 5.00 5.31 -6.53
C ILE A 52 4.76 4.01 -7.28
#